data_80c984e32d2f1950e97619ea97e2d8ae
#
_entry.id   80c984e32d2f1950e97619ea97e2d8ae
#
_cell.length_a   1.000
_cell.length_b   1.000
_cell.length_c   1.000
_cell.angle_alpha   90.00
_cell.angle_beta   90.00
_cell.angle_gamma   90.00
#
_symmetry.space_group_name_H-M   'P 1'
#
loop_
_entity.id
_entity.type
_entity.pdbx_description
1 polymer ?
#
loop_
_entity_poly.entity_id
_entity_poly.type
_entity_poly.pdbx_seq_one_letter_code
_entity_poly.pdbx_strand_id
1 'polypeptide(L)'
;MTWNTFQPTDTYKEIKERVLHMNNPLNHSYDNRKFACFLCSHSDPGRQHLYNRLSSIDRVDCDGRGMHNNDTLRMIHKDDKLSYLRDYRFNLTPENSNDPYYCTEKLMEAFQAGTVPIYFGCNNNPEPDVINSKAIVFIKQAEIPENQLKLISELNSSKDSYMEF
;
A
#
# COMPACT_ATOMS: atom_id res chain seq x y z
N MET A 1 10.94 14.09 -8.65
CA MET A 1 10.38 12.73 -8.62
C MET A 1 9.15 12.73 -9.49
N THR A 2 9.12 11.95 -10.57
CA THR A 2 7.93 11.88 -11.43
C THR A 2 7.00 10.84 -10.84
N TRP A 3 5.95 11.28 -10.22
CA TRP A 3 4.84 10.43 -9.81
C TRP A 3 4.17 9.91 -11.07
N ASN A 4 4.16 8.60 -11.31
CA ASN A 4 3.45 8.01 -12.44
C ASN A 4 1.94 8.30 -12.40
N THR A 5 1.44 8.77 -11.27
CA THR A 5 0.03 9.12 -11.05
C THR A 5 -0.38 10.38 -11.80
N PHE A 6 0.51 11.39 -11.79
CA PHE A 6 0.29 12.67 -12.45
C PHE A 6 1.48 12.97 -13.36
N GLN A 7 1.21 13.20 -14.64
CA GLN A 7 2.24 13.54 -15.60
C GLN A 7 2.23 15.06 -15.84
N PRO A 8 3.37 15.69 -16.15
CA PRO A 8 3.41 17.11 -16.49
C PRO A 8 2.51 17.49 -17.67
N THR A 9 2.16 16.51 -18.49
CA THR A 9 1.29 16.65 -19.66
C THR A 9 -0.19 16.42 -19.35
N ASP A 10 -0.53 16.01 -18.14
CA ASP A 10 -1.92 15.75 -17.77
C ASP A 10 -2.73 17.04 -17.78
N THR A 11 -3.91 16.99 -18.40
CA THR A 11 -4.87 18.08 -18.35
C THR A 11 -5.54 18.15 -16.97
N TYR A 12 -6.06 19.34 -16.62
CA TYR A 12 -6.83 19.52 -15.40
C TYR A 12 -8.00 18.52 -15.27
N LYS A 13 -8.63 18.17 -16.41
CA LYS A 13 -9.71 17.20 -16.45
C LYS A 13 -9.24 15.80 -16.03
N GLU A 14 -8.12 15.33 -16.57
CA GLU A 14 -7.53 14.02 -16.24
C GLU A 14 -7.10 13.96 -14.79
N ILE A 15 -6.47 15.01 -14.27
CA ILE A 15 -6.09 15.13 -12.85
C ILE A 15 -7.35 15.03 -11.97
N LYS A 16 -8.38 15.79 -12.29
CA LYS A 16 -9.64 15.80 -11.54
C LYS A 16 -10.32 14.43 -11.55
N GLU A 17 -10.39 13.77 -12.70
CA GLU A 17 -10.98 12.43 -12.82
C GLU A 17 -10.22 11.40 -11.98
N ARG A 18 -8.88 11.44 -11.97
CA ARG A 18 -8.07 10.56 -11.13
C ARG A 18 -8.29 10.82 -9.64
N VAL A 19 -8.30 12.08 -9.22
CA VAL A 19 -8.57 12.45 -7.82
C VAL A 19 -9.97 11.99 -7.38
N LEU A 20 -10.98 12.20 -8.22
CA LEU A 20 -12.34 11.73 -7.94
C LEU A 20 -12.41 10.21 -7.87
N HIS A 21 -11.66 9.50 -8.72
CA HIS A 21 -11.57 8.05 -8.67
C HIS A 21 -10.90 7.58 -7.38
N MET A 22 -9.79 8.20 -6.98
CA MET A 22 -9.09 7.86 -5.74
C MET A 22 -9.94 8.08 -4.50
N ASN A 23 -10.80 9.11 -4.51
CA ASN A 23 -11.69 9.45 -3.39
C ASN A 23 -13.07 8.75 -3.46
N ASN A 24 -13.31 7.90 -4.45
CA ASN A 24 -14.59 7.20 -4.56
C ASN A 24 -14.67 6.07 -3.53
N PRO A 25 -15.62 6.11 -2.57
CA PRO A 25 -15.77 5.06 -1.55
C PRO A 25 -15.93 3.64 -2.12
N LEU A 26 -16.48 3.50 -3.33
CA LEU A 26 -16.62 2.21 -4.00
C LEU A 26 -15.27 1.57 -4.36
N ASN A 27 -14.20 2.37 -4.47
CA ASN A 27 -12.85 1.88 -4.72
C ASN A 27 -12.13 1.44 -3.44
N HIS A 28 -12.71 1.71 -2.28
CA HIS A 28 -12.17 1.38 -0.96
C HIS A 28 -12.97 0.26 -0.27
N SER A 29 -13.63 -0.59 -1.06
CA SER A 29 -14.47 -1.63 -0.46
C SER A 29 -13.65 -2.61 0.39
N TYR A 30 -14.23 -3.00 1.52
CA TYR A 30 -13.68 -4.04 2.38
C TYR A 30 -14.00 -5.44 1.86
N ASP A 31 -15.22 -5.59 1.32
CA ASP A 31 -15.75 -6.88 0.90
C ASP A 31 -15.01 -7.42 -0.34
N ASN A 32 -14.83 -8.73 -0.40
CA ASN A 32 -14.16 -9.46 -1.48
C ASN A 32 -12.66 -9.16 -1.66
N ARG A 33 -12.06 -8.35 -0.79
CA ARG A 33 -10.61 -8.12 -0.79
C ARG A 33 -9.91 -9.08 0.16
N LYS A 34 -8.78 -9.59 -0.30
CA LYS A 34 -7.84 -10.35 0.52
C LYS A 34 -7.17 -9.44 1.55
N PHE A 35 -6.49 -10.03 2.53
CA PHE A 35 -5.85 -9.29 3.60
C PHE A 35 -4.79 -8.31 3.08
N ALA A 36 -3.63 -8.81 2.66
CA ALA A 36 -2.51 -7.94 2.32
C ALA A 36 -1.67 -8.50 1.17
N CYS A 37 -0.98 -7.61 0.48
CA CYS A 37 0.06 -7.95 -0.48
C CYS A 37 1.38 -7.22 -0.21
N PHE A 38 2.46 -7.79 -0.71
CA PHE A 38 3.79 -7.21 -0.66
C PHE A 38 4.54 -7.45 -1.98
N LEU A 39 4.73 -6.39 -2.77
CA LEU A 39 5.49 -6.45 -4.01
C LEU A 39 6.88 -5.83 -3.81
N CYS A 40 7.92 -6.66 -3.78
CA CYS A 40 9.29 -6.19 -3.69
C CYS A 40 10.20 -6.84 -4.73
N SER A 41 11.14 -6.06 -5.27
CA SER A 41 12.12 -6.54 -6.25
C SER A 41 13.30 -7.27 -5.61
N HIS A 42 13.60 -6.95 -4.36
CA HIS A 42 14.69 -7.50 -3.58
C HIS A 42 14.22 -7.88 -2.20
N SER A 43 14.68 -9.00 -1.69
CA SER A 43 14.49 -9.42 -0.31
C SER A 43 15.73 -9.09 0.51
N ASP A 44 15.50 -8.65 1.73
CA ASP A 44 16.50 -8.44 2.77
C ASP A 44 15.93 -8.88 4.13
N PRO A 45 16.76 -9.04 5.17
CA PRO A 45 16.27 -9.49 6.48
C PRO A 45 15.17 -8.60 7.08
N GLY A 46 15.23 -7.28 6.85
CA GLY A 46 14.21 -6.34 7.34
C GLY A 46 12.86 -6.57 6.67
N ARG A 47 12.84 -6.70 5.35
CA ARG A 47 11.63 -7.00 4.58
C ARG A 47 11.04 -8.36 4.93
N GLN A 48 11.91 -9.37 5.12
CA GLN A 48 11.46 -10.69 5.58
C GLN A 48 10.83 -10.61 6.97
N HIS A 49 11.40 -9.79 7.86
CA HIS A 49 10.82 -9.58 9.20
C HIS A 49 9.45 -8.89 9.13
N LEU A 50 9.31 -7.83 8.32
CA LEU A 50 8.02 -7.17 8.11
C LEU A 50 6.96 -8.13 7.56
N TYR A 51 7.32 -8.92 6.55
CA TYR A 51 6.45 -9.97 6.01
C TYR A 51 6.01 -10.99 7.08
N ASN A 52 6.95 -11.52 7.85
CA ASN A 52 6.65 -12.52 8.87
C ASN A 52 5.74 -11.94 9.97
N ARG A 53 5.97 -10.69 10.36
CA ARG A 53 5.13 -9.99 11.36
C ARG A 53 3.71 -9.78 10.84
N LEU A 54 3.57 -9.31 9.61
CA LEU A 54 2.26 -9.09 9.01
C LEU A 54 1.51 -10.42 8.77
N SER A 55 2.24 -11.46 8.36
CA SER A 55 1.70 -12.82 8.16
C SER A 55 1.24 -13.51 9.45
N SER A 56 1.56 -12.95 10.63
CA SER A 56 0.99 -13.45 11.89
C SER A 56 -0.47 -13.05 12.10
N ILE A 57 -0.99 -12.10 11.33
CA ILE A 57 -2.41 -11.71 11.35
C ILE A 57 -3.20 -12.58 10.37
N ASP A 58 -2.78 -12.60 9.10
CA ASP A 58 -3.43 -13.35 8.03
C ASP A 58 -2.46 -13.50 6.85
N ARG A 59 -2.87 -14.22 5.80
CA ARG A 59 -2.04 -14.49 4.62
C ARG A 59 -1.64 -13.19 3.91
N VAL A 60 -0.34 -13.04 3.66
CA VAL A 60 0.24 -11.98 2.82
C VAL A 60 0.69 -12.58 1.48
N ASP A 61 0.12 -12.11 0.38
CA ASP A 61 0.50 -12.54 -0.96
C ASP A 61 1.71 -11.74 -1.47
N CYS A 62 2.71 -12.45 -2.00
CA CYS A 62 3.93 -11.88 -2.55
C CYS A 62 4.13 -12.37 -3.99
N ASP A 63 3.99 -11.47 -4.96
CA ASP A 63 4.20 -11.75 -6.40
C ASP A 63 5.47 -11.05 -6.94
N GLY A 64 6.25 -10.45 -6.06
CA GLY A 64 7.51 -9.78 -6.42
C GLY A 64 8.68 -10.76 -6.62
N ARG A 65 9.73 -10.30 -7.31
CA ARG A 65 10.95 -11.11 -7.50
C ARG A 65 11.75 -11.35 -6.22
N GLY A 66 11.67 -10.42 -5.27
CA GLY A 66 12.39 -10.50 -4.00
C GLY A 66 11.74 -11.46 -3.00
N MET A 67 10.42 -11.60 -3.07
CA MET A 67 9.63 -12.53 -2.27
C MET A 67 8.48 -13.01 -3.13
N HIS A 68 8.28 -14.33 -3.16
CA HIS A 68 7.33 -14.94 -4.08
C HIS A 68 6.63 -16.14 -3.43
N ASN A 69 5.32 -16.06 -3.31
CA ASN A 69 4.47 -17.13 -2.82
C ASN A 69 3.15 -17.27 -3.61
N ASN A 70 3.01 -16.47 -4.68
CA ASN A 70 1.81 -16.38 -5.49
C ASN A 70 2.17 -15.91 -6.91
N ASP A 71 1.38 -16.27 -7.92
CA ASP A 71 1.53 -15.90 -9.33
C ASP A 71 0.36 -15.09 -9.88
N THR A 72 -0.47 -14.55 -9.00
CA THR A 72 -1.74 -13.88 -9.37
C THR A 72 -1.50 -12.62 -10.20
N LEU A 73 -0.47 -11.85 -9.88
CA LEU A 73 -0.09 -10.65 -10.64
C LEU A 73 0.11 -10.96 -12.12
N ARG A 74 0.87 -12.01 -12.42
CA ARG A 74 1.16 -12.42 -13.79
C ARG A 74 0.00 -13.17 -14.46
N MET A 75 -0.54 -14.17 -13.77
CA MET A 75 -1.49 -15.11 -14.37
C MET A 75 -2.88 -14.50 -14.54
N ILE A 76 -3.33 -13.69 -13.60
CA ILE A 76 -4.67 -13.11 -13.59
C ILE A 76 -4.63 -11.65 -14.07
N HIS A 77 -3.75 -10.84 -13.48
CA HIS A 77 -3.71 -9.39 -13.74
C HIS A 77 -2.81 -9.00 -14.91
N LYS A 78 -2.12 -9.95 -15.57
CA LYS A 78 -1.27 -9.69 -16.76
C LYS A 78 -0.23 -8.61 -16.52
N ASP A 79 0.38 -8.63 -15.33
CA ASP A 79 1.36 -7.65 -14.84
C ASP A 79 0.80 -6.22 -14.62
N ASP A 80 -0.53 -6.04 -14.65
CA ASP A 80 -1.17 -4.79 -14.21
C ASP A 80 -1.16 -4.72 -12.68
N LYS A 81 -0.19 -3.97 -12.18
CA LYS A 81 0.06 -3.81 -10.74
C LYS A 81 -1.12 -3.15 -10.00
N LEU A 82 -1.74 -2.13 -10.59
CA LEU A 82 -2.88 -1.46 -9.94
C LEU A 82 -4.10 -2.38 -9.85
N SER A 83 -4.37 -3.13 -10.91
CA SER A 83 -5.42 -4.16 -10.90
C SER A 83 -5.17 -5.20 -9.82
N TYR A 84 -3.93 -5.67 -9.68
CA TYR A 84 -3.54 -6.62 -8.63
C TYR A 84 -3.72 -6.04 -7.21
N LEU A 85 -3.24 -4.81 -6.97
CA LEU A 85 -3.34 -4.17 -5.66
C LEU A 85 -4.79 -3.99 -5.19
N ARG A 86 -5.75 -3.78 -6.11
CA ARG A 86 -7.18 -3.64 -5.80
C ARG A 86 -7.81 -4.87 -5.15
N ASP A 87 -7.17 -6.04 -5.27
CA ASP A 87 -7.66 -7.28 -4.63
C ASP A 87 -7.34 -7.35 -3.13
N TYR A 88 -6.62 -6.35 -2.59
CA TYR A 88 -6.15 -6.39 -1.20
C TYR A 88 -6.63 -5.19 -0.40
N ARG A 89 -6.86 -5.41 0.91
CA ARG A 89 -7.16 -4.34 1.87
C ARG A 89 -5.92 -3.53 2.23
N PHE A 90 -4.79 -4.21 2.37
CA PHE A 90 -3.52 -3.57 2.76
C PHE A 90 -2.43 -3.81 1.71
N ASN A 91 -1.56 -2.83 1.55
CA ASN A 91 -0.33 -2.98 0.77
C ASN A 91 0.88 -2.61 1.63
N LEU A 92 1.80 -3.57 1.83
CA LEU A 92 3.07 -3.32 2.53
C LEU A 92 4.02 -2.58 1.59
N THR A 93 4.30 -1.31 1.91
CA THR A 93 4.99 -0.37 1.02
C THR A 93 6.20 0.31 1.68
N PRO A 94 7.18 -0.45 2.21
CA PRO A 94 8.39 0.17 2.75
C PRO A 94 9.24 0.76 1.64
N GLU A 95 9.70 2.01 1.83
CA GLU A 95 10.72 2.60 0.97
C GLU A 95 12.09 1.98 1.24
N ASN A 96 13.02 2.19 0.29
CA ASN A 96 14.39 1.69 0.43
C ASN A 96 15.22 2.55 1.42
N SER A 97 14.80 3.79 1.64
CA SER A 97 15.47 4.78 2.50
C SER A 97 14.45 5.61 3.25
N ASN A 98 14.82 6.09 4.44
CA ASN A 98 14.03 7.03 5.22
C ASN A 98 14.51 8.47 5.00
N ASP A 99 14.55 8.90 3.77
CA ASP A 99 14.94 10.26 3.41
C ASP A 99 13.71 11.17 3.36
N PRO A 100 13.75 12.42 3.88
CA PRO A 100 12.58 13.32 3.95
C PRO A 100 11.91 13.58 2.60
N TYR A 101 12.66 13.46 1.50
CA TYR A 101 12.18 13.71 0.14
C TYR A 101 12.13 12.46 -0.73
N TYR A 102 12.28 11.28 -0.12
CA TYR A 102 12.28 10.01 -0.84
C TYR A 102 10.94 9.30 -0.67
N CYS A 103 9.95 9.76 -1.42
CA CYS A 103 8.66 9.12 -1.57
C CYS A 103 8.52 8.62 -3.00
N THR A 104 8.26 7.34 -3.19
CA THR A 104 8.19 6.71 -4.52
C THR A 104 6.76 6.36 -4.93
N GLU A 105 6.63 5.74 -6.09
CA GLU A 105 5.35 5.28 -6.61
C GLU A 105 4.59 4.32 -5.67
N LYS A 106 5.28 3.62 -4.77
CA LYS A 106 4.69 2.58 -3.92
C LYS A 106 3.51 3.09 -3.08
N LEU A 107 3.70 4.23 -2.42
CA LEU A 107 2.66 4.83 -1.59
C LEU A 107 1.47 5.30 -2.44
N MET A 108 1.76 5.95 -3.58
CA MET A 108 0.71 6.47 -4.46
C MET A 108 -0.08 5.36 -5.15
N GLU A 109 0.58 4.28 -5.56
CA GLU A 109 -0.09 3.12 -6.14
C GLU A 109 -1.03 2.44 -5.13
N ALA A 110 -0.66 2.42 -3.84
CA ALA A 110 -1.56 1.94 -2.79
C ALA A 110 -2.84 2.79 -2.72
N PHE A 111 -2.72 4.12 -2.69
CA PHE A 111 -3.88 5.01 -2.72
C PHE A 111 -4.71 4.88 -4.00
N GLN A 112 -4.06 4.80 -5.17
CA GLN A 112 -4.76 4.60 -6.44
C GLN A 112 -5.55 3.29 -6.50
N ALA A 113 -5.03 2.25 -5.87
CA ALA A 113 -5.70 0.97 -5.76
C ALA A 113 -6.79 0.95 -4.68
N GLY A 114 -6.88 1.98 -3.84
CA GLY A 114 -7.80 2.03 -2.70
C GLY A 114 -7.43 1.03 -1.61
N THR A 115 -6.14 0.74 -1.43
CA THR A 115 -5.63 -0.08 -0.34
C THR A 115 -5.10 0.82 0.78
N VAL A 116 -5.17 0.36 2.01
CA VAL A 116 -4.49 1.03 3.13
C VAL A 116 -2.99 0.72 3.07
N PRO A 117 -2.12 1.75 2.89
CA PRO A 117 -0.68 1.53 2.88
C PRO A 117 -0.15 1.26 4.29
N ILE A 118 0.65 0.20 4.43
CA ILE A 118 1.51 -0.05 5.59
C ILE A 118 2.91 0.45 5.20
N TYR A 119 3.28 1.65 5.64
CA TYR A 119 4.33 2.46 5.04
C TYR A 119 5.49 2.76 5.99
N PHE A 120 6.69 2.72 5.43
CA PHE A 120 7.92 3.23 6.01
C PHE A 120 8.62 4.14 4.99
N GLY A 121 9.01 5.33 5.39
CA GLY A 121 9.76 6.29 4.56
C GLY A 121 9.41 7.74 4.88
N CYS A 122 10.09 8.68 4.26
CA CYS A 122 9.84 10.13 4.38
C CYS A 122 9.73 10.66 5.82
N ASN A 123 10.47 10.07 6.77
CA ASN A 123 10.36 10.39 8.20
C ASN A 123 8.90 10.38 8.72
N ASN A 124 8.08 9.48 8.20
CA ASN A 124 6.63 9.37 8.47
C ASN A 124 5.84 10.65 8.13
N ASN A 125 6.32 11.43 7.19
CA ASN A 125 5.66 12.66 6.73
C ASN A 125 5.74 12.80 5.19
N PRO A 126 5.22 11.82 4.43
CA PRO A 126 5.23 11.87 2.97
C PRO A 126 4.28 12.95 2.45
N GLU A 127 4.80 13.89 1.65
CA GLU A 127 4.02 14.91 0.93
C GLU A 127 2.89 15.54 1.79
N PRO A 128 3.22 16.23 2.91
CA PRO A 128 2.25 16.63 3.93
C PRO A 128 1.14 17.59 3.45
N ASP A 129 1.40 18.31 2.36
CA ASP A 129 0.42 19.22 1.75
C ASP A 129 -0.58 18.51 0.84
N VAL A 130 -0.35 17.24 0.53
CA VAL A 130 -1.12 16.47 -0.47
C VAL A 130 -1.75 15.22 0.12
N ILE A 131 -1.01 14.51 0.99
CA ILE A 131 -1.38 13.19 1.51
C ILE A 131 -2.00 13.31 2.91
N ASN A 132 -3.15 12.67 3.09
CA ASN A 132 -3.72 12.50 4.42
C ASN A 132 -2.94 11.42 5.20
N SER A 133 -2.08 11.84 6.12
CA SER A 133 -1.28 10.92 6.94
C SER A 133 -2.12 10.01 7.85
N LYS A 134 -3.39 10.34 8.11
CA LYS A 134 -4.30 9.50 8.89
C LYS A 134 -4.77 8.25 8.12
N ALA A 135 -4.63 8.24 6.79
CA ALA A 135 -4.95 7.09 5.95
C ALA A 135 -3.75 6.15 5.72
N ILE A 136 -2.73 6.24 6.59
CA ILE A 136 -1.48 5.46 6.49
C ILE A 136 -1.19 4.77 7.82
N VAL A 137 -0.89 3.49 7.77
CA VAL A 137 -0.30 2.77 8.91
C VAL A 137 1.21 2.91 8.84
N PHE A 138 1.77 3.82 9.65
CA PHE A 138 3.22 4.03 9.68
C PHE A 138 3.95 2.94 10.48
N ILE A 139 5.02 2.41 9.89
CA ILE A 139 5.89 1.41 10.52
C ILE A 139 7.35 1.91 10.59
N LYS A 140 8.23 1.16 11.25
CA LYS A 140 9.67 1.40 11.24
C LYS A 140 10.36 0.60 10.12
N GLN A 141 11.62 0.86 9.88
CA GLN A 141 12.39 0.29 8.76
C GLN A 141 12.31 -1.24 8.64
N ALA A 142 12.37 -1.93 9.75
CA ALA A 142 12.32 -3.39 9.77
C ALA A 142 11.42 -3.92 10.90
N GLU A 143 10.45 -3.12 11.34
CA GLU A 143 9.61 -3.43 12.48
C GLU A 143 8.19 -2.91 12.26
N ILE A 144 7.19 -3.75 12.51
CA ILE A 144 5.82 -3.31 12.74
C ILE A 144 5.62 -3.22 14.27
N PRO A 145 5.51 -2.00 14.83
CA PRO A 145 5.26 -1.85 16.26
C PRO A 145 3.98 -2.56 16.71
N GLU A 146 3.95 -3.05 17.93
CA GLU A 146 2.84 -3.88 18.44
C GLU A 146 1.47 -3.16 18.38
N ASN A 147 1.45 -1.86 18.65
CA ASN A 147 0.25 -1.05 18.52
C ASN A 147 -0.23 -0.94 17.06
N GLN A 148 0.68 -0.89 16.09
CA GLN A 148 0.33 -0.88 14.67
C GLN A 148 -0.14 -2.26 14.21
N LEU A 149 0.47 -3.32 14.72
CA LEU A 149 0.02 -4.69 14.42
C LEU A 149 -1.42 -4.92 14.93
N LYS A 150 -1.74 -4.43 16.13
CA LYS A 150 -3.09 -4.47 16.69
C LYS A 150 -4.08 -3.66 15.85
N LEU A 151 -3.70 -2.44 15.43
CA LEU A 151 -4.52 -1.61 14.54
C LEU A 151 -4.81 -2.36 13.22
N ILE A 152 -3.79 -2.91 12.56
CA ILE A 152 -3.98 -3.68 11.31
C ILE A 152 -4.92 -4.87 11.54
N SER A 153 -4.76 -5.58 12.65
CA SER A 153 -5.63 -6.73 12.99
C SER A 153 -7.08 -6.29 13.22
N GLU A 154 -7.30 -5.17 13.90
CA GLU A 154 -8.62 -4.57 14.10
C GLU A 154 -9.26 -4.18 12.76
N LEU A 155 -8.56 -3.42 11.94
CA LEU A 155 -9.02 -3.01 10.61
C LEU A 155 -9.29 -4.23 9.70
N ASN A 156 -8.51 -5.30 9.85
CA ASN A 156 -8.73 -6.54 9.09
C ASN A 156 -9.98 -7.31 9.52
N SER A 157 -10.38 -7.20 10.78
CA SER A 157 -11.51 -7.96 11.35
C SER A 157 -12.83 -7.18 11.37
N SER A 158 -12.79 -5.86 11.18
CA SER A 158 -13.95 -4.96 11.26
C SER A 158 -14.07 -4.12 10.01
N LYS A 159 -15.14 -4.37 9.23
CA LYS A 159 -15.47 -3.55 8.06
C LYS A 159 -15.67 -2.08 8.43
N ASP A 160 -16.41 -1.82 9.51
CA ASP A 160 -16.72 -0.45 9.94
C ASP A 160 -15.43 0.29 10.31
N SER A 161 -14.56 -0.33 11.12
CA SER A 161 -13.24 0.26 11.45
C SER A 161 -12.39 0.52 10.21
N TYR A 162 -12.38 -0.42 9.25
CA TYR A 162 -11.62 -0.25 8.01
C TYR A 162 -12.14 0.89 7.14
N MET A 163 -13.46 1.06 7.04
CA MET A 163 -14.08 2.09 6.21
C MET A 163 -14.01 3.48 6.85
N GLU A 164 -13.85 3.55 8.17
CA GLU A 164 -13.68 4.81 8.92
C GLU A 164 -12.22 5.29 8.92
N PHE A 165 -11.26 4.36 8.82
CA PHE A 165 -9.83 4.65 8.76
C PHE A 165 -9.43 5.34 7.46
#